data_59f09bf0559c8e432f0f4b274f84ebc0
#
_entry.id   59f09bf0559c8e432f0f4b274f84ebc0
#
_cell.length_a   1.000
_cell.length_b   1.000
_cell.length_c   1.000
_cell.angle_alpha   90.00
_cell.angle_beta   90.00
_cell.angle_gamma   90.00
#
_symmetry.space_group_name_H-M   'P 1'
#
loop_
_entity.id
_entity.type
_entity.pdbx_description
1 polymer ?
#
loop_
_entity_poly.entity_id
_entity_poly.type
_entity_poly.pdbx_seq_one_letter_code
_entity_poly.pdbx_strand_id
1 'polypeptide(L)'
;MTNNHVIKNATDNGIKVKLTDKREFNAKLIGVDPNTDVAVIKIEASDLMVASIGNSDDVQVGQWVVAIGNPLGLNSTVTAGIVSALGRNIQMGGDSYAINNFIQTDAAINPGNSGGALVDINGSVIGVNTAIKTTNGYYQGYGFAIPINLAKTVATELIKSGKISRGYIGVSIKDVDIKEAKGLGLDKAKGVLVQDVLAGGAGDDAGLKVGDVILSVNSKEVNAANELQTIIGSQRPGDIVDLKIFRDGNEIDKKVTLKPRSESSNQTAQNTTPKNENLDLNSKSFESIGLTVTELNSDLKSKFSVDNGVYIQSVKRFSEAFDRGLREGLVIIEADKQEISDISQFNSILEGKSKGDIIVFKVKTQDGLVRLIAVEVE
;
A
#
# COMPACT_ATOMS: atom_id res chain seq x y z
N MET A 1 -12.21 -2.56 -22.27
CA MET A 1 -11.56 -2.57 -20.93
C MET A 1 -12.49 -3.22 -19.94
N THR A 2 -11.98 -4.04 -19.02
CA THR A 2 -12.73 -4.75 -17.98
C THR A 2 -11.79 -5.03 -16.80
N ASN A 3 -12.26 -5.75 -15.75
CA ASN A 3 -11.38 -6.19 -14.68
C ASN A 3 -10.64 -7.49 -15.01
N ASN A 4 -9.44 -7.63 -14.45
CA ASN A 4 -8.66 -8.85 -14.55
C ASN A 4 -9.39 -10.05 -13.91
N HIS A 5 -9.99 -9.87 -12.71
CA HIS A 5 -10.70 -10.96 -12.03
C HIS A 5 -11.90 -11.47 -12.81
N VAL A 6 -12.53 -10.66 -13.68
CA VAL A 6 -13.67 -11.06 -14.51
C VAL A 6 -13.26 -12.10 -15.56
N ILE A 7 -12.03 -12.01 -16.05
CA ILE A 7 -11.51 -12.88 -17.13
C ILE A 7 -10.44 -13.88 -16.67
N LYS A 8 -10.07 -13.87 -15.38
CA LYS A 8 -8.95 -14.65 -14.82
C LYS A 8 -8.98 -16.13 -15.15
N ASN A 9 -10.17 -16.72 -15.27
CA ASN A 9 -10.37 -18.15 -15.52
C ASN A 9 -10.82 -18.44 -16.97
N ALA A 10 -10.76 -17.44 -17.87
CA ALA A 10 -11.11 -17.67 -19.26
C ALA A 10 -10.03 -18.50 -19.95
N THR A 11 -10.46 -19.50 -20.70
CA THR A 11 -9.60 -20.28 -21.60
C THR A 11 -9.29 -19.46 -22.86
N ASP A 12 -8.21 -19.79 -23.57
CA ASP A 12 -7.93 -19.23 -24.90
C ASP A 12 -9.16 -19.39 -25.79
N ASN A 13 -9.65 -18.29 -26.38
CA ASN A 13 -10.92 -18.17 -27.11
C ASN A 13 -12.21 -18.31 -26.28
N GLY A 14 -12.13 -18.37 -24.95
CA GLY A 14 -13.30 -18.50 -24.06
C GLY A 14 -14.01 -17.17 -23.74
N ILE A 15 -13.47 -16.01 -24.13
CA ILE A 15 -14.07 -14.70 -23.84
C ILE A 15 -15.03 -14.33 -24.96
N LYS A 16 -16.32 -14.19 -24.61
CA LYS A 16 -17.35 -13.69 -25.51
C LYS A 16 -17.87 -12.35 -25.06
N VAL A 17 -18.04 -11.44 -26.01
CA VAL A 17 -18.67 -10.13 -25.78
C VAL A 17 -20.00 -10.10 -26.53
N LYS A 18 -21.06 -9.84 -25.75
CA LYS A 18 -22.40 -9.64 -26.28
C LYS A 18 -22.77 -8.16 -26.18
N LEU A 19 -23.13 -7.56 -27.29
CA LEU A 19 -23.56 -6.17 -27.34
C LEU A 19 -25.05 -6.01 -27.01
N THR A 20 -25.49 -4.79 -26.77
CA THR A 20 -26.90 -4.48 -26.50
C THR A 20 -27.82 -4.78 -27.68
N ASP A 21 -27.31 -4.70 -28.90
CA ASP A 21 -27.99 -5.08 -30.15
C ASP A 21 -28.00 -6.61 -30.41
N LYS A 22 -27.57 -7.41 -29.44
CA LYS A 22 -27.51 -8.89 -29.43
C LYS A 22 -26.41 -9.50 -30.32
N ARG A 23 -25.58 -8.69 -31.02
CA ARG A 23 -24.39 -9.22 -31.71
C ARG A 23 -23.45 -9.84 -30.69
N GLU A 24 -22.87 -10.98 -31.05
CA GLU A 24 -21.90 -11.68 -30.21
C GLU A 24 -20.55 -11.81 -30.93
N PHE A 25 -19.47 -11.59 -30.22
CA PHE A 25 -18.10 -11.62 -30.75
C PHE A 25 -17.19 -12.42 -29.82
N ASN A 26 -16.29 -13.19 -30.40
CA ASN A 26 -15.15 -13.71 -29.65
C ASN A 26 -14.16 -12.57 -29.41
N ALA A 27 -13.71 -12.43 -28.18
CA ALA A 27 -12.75 -11.40 -27.81
C ALA A 27 -11.36 -11.99 -27.68
N LYS A 28 -10.36 -11.26 -28.17
CA LYS A 28 -8.95 -11.54 -27.97
C LYS A 28 -8.47 -10.82 -26.72
N LEU A 29 -7.79 -11.54 -25.83
CA LEU A 29 -7.08 -10.94 -24.71
C LEU A 29 -5.87 -10.16 -25.23
N ILE A 30 -5.79 -8.88 -24.93
CA ILE A 30 -4.65 -8.00 -25.27
C ILE A 30 -3.64 -7.99 -24.13
N GLY A 31 -4.10 -7.93 -22.89
CA GLY A 31 -3.24 -7.99 -21.72
C GLY A 31 -4.01 -7.80 -20.43
N VAL A 32 -3.37 -8.14 -19.32
CA VAL A 32 -3.90 -8.01 -17.95
C VAL A 32 -2.90 -7.34 -17.04
N ASP A 33 -3.41 -6.67 -16.04
CA ASP A 33 -2.67 -6.14 -14.92
C ASP A 33 -3.32 -6.55 -13.60
N PRO A 34 -2.83 -7.59 -12.94
CA PRO A 34 -3.37 -8.04 -11.66
C PRO A 34 -3.25 -7.02 -10.53
N ASN A 35 -2.23 -6.14 -10.57
CA ASN A 35 -1.98 -5.17 -9.50
C ASN A 35 -3.01 -4.01 -9.46
N THR A 36 -3.61 -3.68 -10.60
CA THR A 36 -4.70 -2.69 -10.68
C THR A 36 -6.04 -3.33 -10.98
N ASP A 37 -6.09 -4.66 -11.15
CA ASP A 37 -7.28 -5.39 -11.56
C ASP A 37 -7.87 -4.92 -12.91
N VAL A 38 -7.04 -4.46 -13.85
CA VAL A 38 -7.45 -4.01 -15.18
C VAL A 38 -7.08 -5.06 -16.23
N ALA A 39 -7.98 -5.26 -17.20
CA ALA A 39 -7.74 -6.07 -18.38
C ALA A 39 -8.22 -5.37 -19.65
N VAL A 40 -7.56 -5.65 -20.77
CA VAL A 40 -7.95 -5.18 -22.09
C VAL A 40 -8.25 -6.37 -22.97
N ILE A 41 -9.46 -6.38 -23.55
CA ILE A 41 -9.90 -7.34 -24.54
C ILE A 41 -10.26 -6.60 -25.83
N LYS A 42 -10.07 -7.23 -26.98
CA LYS A 42 -10.39 -6.69 -28.30
C LYS A 42 -11.40 -7.59 -29.01
N ILE A 43 -12.41 -6.96 -29.60
CA ILE A 43 -13.32 -7.60 -30.56
C ILE A 43 -13.11 -7.02 -31.95
N GLU A 44 -13.37 -7.79 -32.98
CA GLU A 44 -13.39 -7.32 -34.36
C GLU A 44 -14.84 -7.00 -34.73
N ALA A 45 -15.20 -5.73 -34.58
CA ALA A 45 -16.56 -5.23 -34.84
C ALA A 45 -16.50 -3.80 -35.40
N SER A 46 -17.47 -3.50 -36.27
CA SER A 46 -17.74 -2.15 -36.79
C SER A 46 -18.95 -1.54 -36.08
N ASP A 47 -19.12 -0.24 -36.28
CA ASP A 47 -20.28 0.53 -35.82
C ASP A 47 -20.51 0.42 -34.29
N LEU A 48 -19.43 0.61 -33.54
CA LEU A 48 -19.46 0.61 -32.09
C LEU A 48 -19.60 2.05 -31.55
N MET A 49 -20.55 2.26 -30.62
CA MET A 49 -20.58 3.48 -29.84
C MET A 49 -19.49 3.44 -28.77
N VAL A 50 -18.69 4.49 -28.72
CA VAL A 50 -17.58 4.61 -27.77
C VAL A 50 -18.02 5.46 -26.58
N ALA A 51 -17.74 4.99 -25.36
CA ALA A 51 -17.99 5.76 -24.16
C ALA A 51 -17.05 6.98 -24.08
N SER A 52 -17.57 8.12 -23.63
CA SER A 52 -16.75 9.29 -23.31
C SER A 52 -15.90 9.00 -22.07
N ILE A 53 -14.61 9.26 -22.15
CA ILE A 53 -13.69 9.11 -21.03
C ILE A 53 -13.56 10.46 -20.32
N GLY A 54 -13.93 10.50 -19.05
CA GLY A 54 -13.82 11.65 -18.17
C GLY A 54 -12.41 11.81 -17.56
N ASN A 55 -12.33 12.61 -16.50
CA ASN A 55 -11.12 12.82 -15.72
C ASN A 55 -11.40 12.48 -14.25
N SER A 56 -10.80 11.39 -13.73
CA SER A 56 -10.99 10.99 -12.35
C SER A 56 -10.29 11.87 -11.32
N ASP A 57 -9.37 12.73 -11.74
CA ASP A 57 -8.68 13.66 -10.82
C ASP A 57 -9.57 14.88 -10.47
N ASP A 58 -10.61 15.15 -11.28
CA ASP A 58 -11.57 16.24 -11.04
C ASP A 58 -12.79 15.78 -10.22
N VAL A 59 -12.89 14.49 -9.90
CA VAL A 59 -14.01 13.91 -9.16
C VAL A 59 -14.00 14.39 -7.71
N GLN A 60 -15.19 14.75 -7.19
CA GLN A 60 -15.35 15.27 -5.84
C GLN A 60 -16.29 14.37 -5.02
N VAL A 61 -16.05 14.30 -3.71
CA VAL A 61 -16.95 13.64 -2.76
C VAL A 61 -18.29 14.36 -2.76
N GLY A 62 -19.39 13.57 -2.79
CA GLY A 62 -20.76 14.08 -2.92
C GLY A 62 -21.24 14.22 -4.37
N GLN A 63 -20.38 14.08 -5.37
CA GLN A 63 -20.75 14.11 -6.79
C GLN A 63 -21.65 12.91 -7.13
N TRP A 64 -22.74 13.17 -7.85
CA TRP A 64 -23.63 12.13 -8.35
C TRP A 64 -22.93 11.26 -9.39
N VAL A 65 -23.15 9.94 -9.27
CA VAL A 65 -22.59 8.94 -10.18
C VAL A 65 -23.59 7.84 -10.47
N VAL A 66 -23.37 7.18 -11.59
CA VAL A 66 -24.17 6.05 -12.06
C VAL A 66 -23.24 4.88 -12.35
N ALA A 67 -23.49 3.74 -11.70
CA ALA A 67 -22.79 2.50 -11.99
C ALA A 67 -23.60 1.68 -13.01
N ILE A 68 -22.92 1.26 -14.08
CA ILE A 68 -23.50 0.50 -15.18
C ILE A 68 -22.83 -0.86 -15.24
N GLY A 69 -23.64 -1.92 -15.38
CA GLY A 69 -23.12 -3.28 -15.49
C GLY A 69 -24.16 -4.24 -16.07
N ASN A 70 -23.84 -5.53 -16.03
CA ASN A 70 -24.72 -6.61 -16.52
C ASN A 70 -24.81 -7.76 -15.51
N PRO A 71 -25.36 -7.50 -14.29
CA PRO A 71 -25.39 -8.49 -13.24
C PRO A 71 -26.38 -9.63 -13.56
N LEU A 72 -26.04 -10.84 -13.10
CA LEU A 72 -26.96 -12.00 -13.06
C LEU A 72 -27.57 -12.38 -14.43
N GLY A 73 -26.93 -12.03 -15.56
CA GLY A 73 -27.47 -12.28 -16.90
C GLY A 73 -28.66 -11.38 -17.28
N LEU A 74 -28.98 -10.39 -16.44
CA LEU A 74 -29.95 -9.35 -16.74
C LEU A 74 -29.34 -8.34 -17.71
N ASN A 75 -30.14 -7.86 -18.67
CA ASN A 75 -29.68 -6.84 -19.59
C ASN A 75 -29.42 -5.52 -18.87
N SER A 76 -28.26 -4.94 -19.07
CA SER A 76 -27.82 -3.60 -18.63
C SER A 76 -28.51 -3.04 -17.39
N THR A 77 -27.94 -3.30 -16.23
CA THR A 77 -28.44 -2.76 -14.95
C THR A 77 -27.73 -1.45 -14.65
N VAL A 78 -28.51 -0.50 -14.18
CA VAL A 78 -28.03 0.85 -13.81
C VAL A 78 -28.40 1.11 -12.36
N THR A 79 -27.43 1.53 -11.56
CA THR A 79 -27.64 1.97 -10.18
C THR A 79 -27.09 3.38 -10.01
N ALA A 80 -27.71 4.20 -9.16
CA ALA A 80 -27.26 5.57 -8.90
C ALA A 80 -26.87 5.75 -7.45
N GLY A 81 -25.95 6.66 -7.20
CA GLY A 81 -25.44 7.05 -5.90
C GLY A 81 -24.54 8.26 -6.02
N ILE A 82 -23.67 8.43 -5.03
CA ILE A 82 -22.68 9.51 -4.99
C ILE A 82 -21.27 8.95 -4.82
N VAL A 83 -20.28 9.77 -5.08
CA VAL A 83 -18.91 9.52 -4.62
C VAL A 83 -18.86 9.69 -3.11
N SER A 84 -18.69 8.60 -2.38
CA SER A 84 -18.67 8.60 -0.91
C SER A 84 -17.29 8.94 -0.34
N ALA A 85 -16.22 8.59 -1.06
CA ALA A 85 -14.83 8.92 -0.71
C ALA A 85 -13.90 8.73 -1.92
N LEU A 86 -12.71 9.30 -1.84
CA LEU A 86 -11.62 9.13 -2.80
C LEU A 86 -10.41 8.53 -2.09
N GLY A 87 -9.51 7.93 -2.85
CA GLY A 87 -8.25 7.42 -2.32
C GLY A 87 -8.39 6.22 -1.36
N ARG A 88 -9.48 5.43 -1.45
CA ARG A 88 -9.70 4.32 -0.53
C ARG A 88 -8.72 3.18 -0.78
N ASN A 89 -8.02 2.81 0.29
CA ASN A 89 -7.20 1.61 0.33
C ASN A 89 -8.06 0.44 0.86
N ILE A 90 -8.39 -0.48 -0.03
CA ILE A 90 -9.00 -1.76 0.34
C ILE A 90 -8.07 -2.87 -0.14
N GLN A 91 -7.62 -3.71 0.78
CA GLN A 91 -6.79 -4.86 0.40
C GLN A 91 -7.64 -5.89 -0.35
N MET A 92 -7.52 -5.88 -1.66
CA MET A 92 -8.13 -6.86 -2.55
C MET A 92 -7.11 -7.96 -2.88
N GLY A 93 -6.96 -8.93 -1.98
CA GLY A 93 -6.01 -10.03 -2.16
C GLY A 93 -4.63 -9.79 -1.54
N GLY A 94 -3.84 -10.83 -1.39
CA GLY A 94 -2.61 -10.88 -0.58
C GLY A 94 -1.36 -10.26 -1.21
N ASP A 95 -1.44 -9.49 -2.30
CA ASP A 95 -0.26 -8.85 -2.89
C ASP A 95 -0.05 -7.45 -2.27
N SER A 96 1.04 -7.30 -1.53
CA SER A 96 1.45 -6.02 -0.91
C SER A 96 1.80 -4.92 -1.93
N TYR A 97 1.84 -5.25 -3.21
CA TYR A 97 2.12 -4.31 -4.30
C TYR A 97 0.88 -3.92 -5.11
N ALA A 98 -0.32 -4.38 -4.71
CA ALA A 98 -1.56 -3.96 -5.33
C ALA A 98 -1.73 -2.43 -5.20
N ILE A 99 -2.09 -1.78 -6.30
CA ILE A 99 -2.36 -0.33 -6.30
C ILE A 99 -3.81 -0.14 -5.87
N ASN A 100 -3.98 0.14 -4.59
CA ASN A 100 -5.27 0.28 -3.94
C ASN A 100 -5.64 1.76 -3.78
N ASN A 101 -6.13 2.39 -4.84
CA ASN A 101 -6.57 3.78 -4.84
C ASN A 101 -7.93 3.88 -5.51
N PHE A 102 -9.00 3.61 -4.75
CA PHE A 102 -10.34 3.46 -5.30
C PHE A 102 -11.22 4.69 -5.06
N ILE A 103 -12.13 4.94 -6.00
CA ILE A 103 -13.31 5.77 -5.80
C ILE A 103 -14.32 4.91 -5.05
N GLN A 104 -14.76 5.35 -3.87
CA GLN A 104 -15.86 4.72 -3.12
C GLN A 104 -17.18 5.34 -3.54
N THR A 105 -18.21 4.52 -3.73
CA THR A 105 -19.58 4.96 -4.04
C THR A 105 -20.61 4.14 -3.27
N ASP A 106 -21.76 4.73 -3.02
CA ASP A 106 -22.95 4.07 -2.53
C ASP A 106 -23.92 3.67 -3.66
N ALA A 107 -23.57 3.93 -4.92
CA ALA A 107 -24.24 3.26 -6.04
C ALA A 107 -24.07 1.74 -5.89
N ALA A 108 -25.16 0.99 -5.96
CA ALA A 108 -25.13 -0.45 -5.67
C ALA A 108 -24.28 -1.22 -6.69
N ILE A 109 -23.15 -1.75 -6.23
CA ILE A 109 -22.28 -2.66 -6.98
C ILE A 109 -22.57 -4.08 -6.52
N ASN A 110 -22.83 -4.97 -7.47
CA ASN A 110 -23.05 -6.39 -7.22
C ASN A 110 -22.25 -7.23 -8.23
N PRO A 111 -22.05 -8.54 -7.99
CA PRO A 111 -21.46 -9.44 -8.99
C PRO A 111 -22.14 -9.28 -10.35
N GLY A 112 -21.33 -8.94 -11.38
CA GLY A 112 -21.78 -8.62 -12.73
C GLY A 112 -21.69 -7.12 -13.10
N ASN A 113 -21.55 -6.20 -12.13
CA ASN A 113 -21.19 -4.81 -12.43
C ASN A 113 -19.67 -4.64 -12.59
N SER A 114 -18.86 -5.58 -12.07
CA SER A 114 -17.40 -5.55 -12.21
C SER A 114 -16.97 -5.48 -13.67
N GLY A 115 -16.05 -4.57 -13.98
CA GLY A 115 -15.59 -4.27 -15.35
C GLY A 115 -16.49 -3.30 -16.10
N GLY A 116 -17.67 -2.98 -15.57
CA GLY A 116 -18.58 -1.96 -16.09
C GLY A 116 -18.16 -0.54 -15.73
N ALA A 117 -18.84 0.45 -16.28
CA ALA A 117 -18.50 1.85 -16.09
C ALA A 117 -19.13 2.44 -14.82
N LEU A 118 -18.36 3.29 -14.11
CA LEU A 118 -18.87 4.31 -13.22
C LEU A 118 -18.83 5.63 -14.00
N VAL A 119 -19.99 6.26 -14.21
CA VAL A 119 -20.12 7.48 -15.00
C VAL A 119 -20.61 8.65 -14.16
N ASP A 120 -20.25 9.86 -14.56
CA ASP A 120 -20.82 11.09 -14.02
C ASP A 120 -22.21 11.37 -14.64
N ILE A 121 -22.86 12.44 -14.20
CA ILE A 121 -24.18 12.86 -14.71
C ILE A 121 -24.15 13.29 -16.17
N ASN A 122 -22.97 13.56 -16.75
CA ASN A 122 -22.80 13.91 -18.15
C ASN A 122 -22.57 12.67 -19.03
N GLY A 123 -22.54 11.47 -18.43
CA GLY A 123 -22.27 10.22 -19.13
C GLY A 123 -20.79 9.94 -19.39
N SER A 124 -19.87 10.72 -18.79
CA SER A 124 -18.43 10.47 -18.91
C SER A 124 -17.98 9.42 -17.92
N VAL A 125 -17.20 8.45 -18.39
CA VAL A 125 -16.65 7.37 -17.54
C VAL A 125 -15.56 7.97 -16.64
N ILE A 126 -15.78 7.91 -15.34
CA ILE A 126 -14.85 8.38 -14.30
C ILE A 126 -14.18 7.23 -13.55
N GLY A 127 -14.68 5.99 -13.71
CA GLY A 127 -14.11 4.80 -13.08
C GLY A 127 -14.56 3.50 -13.71
N VAL A 128 -13.89 2.40 -13.33
CA VAL A 128 -14.26 1.03 -13.69
C VAL A 128 -14.70 0.32 -12.41
N ASN A 129 -15.97 -0.08 -12.34
CA ASN A 129 -16.52 -0.80 -11.19
C ASN A 129 -15.72 -2.08 -10.94
N THR A 130 -15.34 -2.36 -9.69
CA THR A 130 -14.47 -3.53 -9.43
C THR A 130 -14.90 -4.37 -8.24
N ALA A 131 -15.21 -3.77 -7.09
CA ALA A 131 -15.38 -4.51 -5.85
C ALA A 131 -16.46 -3.93 -4.94
N ILE A 132 -16.85 -4.75 -3.96
CA ILE A 132 -17.58 -4.34 -2.76
C ILE A 132 -16.78 -4.73 -1.52
N LYS A 133 -16.86 -3.93 -0.47
CA LYS A 133 -16.45 -4.36 0.87
C LYS A 133 -17.70 -4.85 1.60
N THR A 134 -17.71 -6.11 2.00
CA THR A 134 -18.87 -6.75 2.59
C THR A 134 -18.47 -7.78 3.63
N THR A 135 -19.33 -8.01 4.62
CA THR A 135 -19.15 -9.04 5.64
C THR A 135 -19.97 -10.31 5.34
N ASN A 136 -20.93 -10.24 4.44
CA ASN A 136 -21.86 -11.33 4.12
C ASN A 136 -21.96 -11.65 2.61
N GLY A 137 -21.09 -11.04 1.78
CA GLY A 137 -21.08 -11.25 0.33
C GLY A 137 -22.08 -10.40 -0.47
N TYR A 138 -22.95 -9.63 0.20
CA TYR A 138 -23.92 -8.74 -0.44
C TYR A 138 -23.52 -7.27 -0.28
N TYR A 139 -24.03 -6.43 -1.16
CA TYR A 139 -23.84 -4.99 -1.11
C TYR A 139 -24.33 -4.38 0.22
N GLN A 140 -23.49 -3.60 0.88
CA GLN A 140 -23.73 -2.96 2.17
C GLN A 140 -23.44 -1.44 2.15
N GLY A 141 -23.55 -0.79 1.00
CA GLY A 141 -23.25 0.65 0.88
C GLY A 141 -21.78 0.97 0.54
N TYR A 142 -20.95 -0.03 0.29
CA TYR A 142 -19.52 0.16 0.01
C TYR A 142 -19.15 -0.46 -1.34
N GLY A 143 -19.40 0.29 -2.41
CA GLY A 143 -18.94 -0.01 -3.76
C GLY A 143 -17.62 0.70 -4.07
N PHE A 144 -16.80 0.11 -4.93
CA PHE A 144 -15.49 0.64 -5.30
C PHE A 144 -15.29 0.58 -6.81
N ALA A 145 -14.66 1.63 -7.35
CA ALA A 145 -14.26 1.70 -8.74
C ALA A 145 -12.80 2.13 -8.88
N ILE A 146 -12.11 1.57 -9.86
CA ILE A 146 -10.76 1.98 -10.27
C ILE A 146 -10.88 3.33 -10.96
N PRO A 147 -10.13 4.38 -10.55
CA PRO A 147 -10.14 5.67 -11.22
C PRO A 147 -9.82 5.55 -12.71
N ILE A 148 -10.55 6.25 -13.56
CA ILE A 148 -10.43 6.09 -15.02
C ILE A 148 -9.05 6.52 -15.55
N ASN A 149 -8.40 7.52 -14.95
CA ASN A 149 -7.06 7.95 -15.37
C ASN A 149 -6.04 6.82 -15.16
N LEU A 150 -6.10 6.11 -14.01
CA LEU A 150 -5.28 4.94 -13.74
C LEU A 150 -5.60 3.81 -14.75
N ALA A 151 -6.88 3.47 -14.91
CA ALA A 151 -7.31 2.42 -15.82
C ALA A 151 -6.91 2.70 -17.28
N LYS A 152 -7.00 3.97 -17.72
CA LYS A 152 -6.58 4.42 -19.06
C LYS A 152 -5.07 4.29 -19.27
N THR A 153 -4.26 4.69 -18.29
CA THR A 153 -2.79 4.55 -18.34
C THR A 153 -2.40 3.08 -18.50
N VAL A 154 -2.96 2.21 -17.66
CA VAL A 154 -2.75 0.76 -17.70
C VAL A 154 -3.20 0.18 -19.05
N ALA A 155 -4.43 0.48 -19.49
CA ALA A 155 -4.96 -0.03 -20.76
C ALA A 155 -4.12 0.40 -21.97
N THR A 156 -3.66 1.66 -21.99
CA THR A 156 -2.80 2.17 -23.06
C THR A 156 -1.49 1.39 -23.16
N GLU A 157 -0.89 1.07 -22.01
CA GLU A 157 0.35 0.31 -21.98
C GLU A 157 0.13 -1.16 -22.38
N LEU A 158 -0.94 -1.80 -21.88
CA LEU A 158 -1.32 -3.14 -22.31
C LEU A 158 -1.56 -3.24 -23.82
N ILE A 159 -2.22 -2.25 -24.42
CA ILE A 159 -2.42 -2.19 -25.88
C ILE A 159 -1.09 -2.08 -26.63
N LYS A 160 -0.14 -1.30 -26.10
CA LYS A 160 1.14 -1.03 -26.75
C LYS A 160 2.11 -2.23 -26.65
N SER A 161 2.17 -2.89 -25.50
CA SER A 161 3.24 -3.86 -25.16
C SER A 161 2.75 -5.23 -24.66
N GLY A 162 1.45 -5.37 -24.41
CA GLY A 162 0.86 -6.60 -23.85
C GLY A 162 1.14 -6.80 -22.35
N LYS A 163 1.99 -5.99 -21.76
CA LYS A 163 2.40 -6.08 -20.35
C LYS A 163 2.65 -4.72 -19.74
N ILE A 164 2.59 -4.63 -18.42
CA ILE A 164 2.90 -3.42 -17.68
C ILE A 164 4.34 -3.45 -17.17
N SER A 165 5.08 -2.38 -17.41
CA SER A 165 6.40 -2.16 -16.84
C SER A 165 6.34 -0.97 -15.90
N ARG A 166 6.35 -1.22 -14.59
CA ARG A 166 6.28 -0.18 -13.56
C ARG A 166 7.64 0.20 -13.04
N GLY A 167 7.78 1.50 -12.79
CA GLY A 167 8.89 2.02 -12.00
C GLY A 167 8.67 1.74 -10.51
N TYR A 168 9.74 1.41 -9.80
CA TYR A 168 9.75 1.20 -8.35
C TYR A 168 10.83 2.03 -7.71
N ILE A 169 10.53 2.59 -6.53
CA ILE A 169 11.52 3.25 -5.67
C ILE A 169 12.33 2.20 -4.92
N GLY A 170 11.74 1.08 -4.55
CA GLY A 170 12.40 0.05 -3.73
C GLY A 170 12.42 0.43 -2.26
N VAL A 171 11.29 0.87 -1.72
CA VAL A 171 11.10 1.19 -0.30
C VAL A 171 9.87 0.48 0.25
N SER A 172 9.90 0.12 1.54
CA SER A 172 8.72 -0.23 2.32
C SER A 172 8.17 1.03 2.96
N ILE A 173 6.87 1.23 2.89
CA ILE A 173 6.23 2.50 3.28
C ILE A 173 4.99 2.26 4.12
N LYS A 174 4.63 3.26 4.93
CA LYS A 174 3.34 3.33 5.63
C LYS A 174 2.87 4.78 5.81
N ASP A 175 1.60 4.94 6.16
CA ASP A 175 1.03 6.23 6.54
C ASP A 175 1.67 6.73 7.85
N VAL A 176 1.85 8.03 7.98
CA VAL A 176 2.34 8.67 9.20
C VAL A 176 1.17 8.94 10.14
N ASP A 177 1.19 8.40 11.34
CA ASP A 177 0.23 8.76 12.38
C ASP A 177 0.71 9.92 13.27
N ILE A 178 -0.14 10.35 14.20
CA ILE A 178 0.14 11.50 15.08
C ILE A 178 1.37 11.25 15.98
N LYS A 179 1.53 10.03 16.51
CA LYS A 179 2.66 9.70 17.39
C LYS A 179 3.96 9.63 16.61
N GLU A 180 3.93 9.05 15.41
CA GLU A 180 5.09 9.03 14.52
C GLU A 180 5.47 10.44 14.07
N ALA A 181 4.50 11.27 13.69
CA ALA A 181 4.75 12.66 13.37
C ALA A 181 5.47 13.37 14.51
N LYS A 182 4.97 13.25 15.74
CA LYS A 182 5.60 13.85 16.93
C LYS A 182 7.01 13.30 17.18
N GLY A 183 7.19 11.97 17.10
CA GLY A 183 8.48 11.32 17.32
C GLY A 183 9.53 11.66 16.24
N LEU A 184 9.09 11.91 15.00
CA LEU A 184 9.96 12.32 13.90
C LEU A 184 10.19 13.84 13.82
N GLY A 185 9.46 14.62 14.62
CA GLY A 185 9.59 16.09 14.66
C GLY A 185 8.75 16.81 13.61
N LEU A 186 7.70 16.18 13.09
CA LEU A 186 6.72 16.82 12.21
C LEU A 186 5.69 17.60 13.02
N ASP A 187 5.19 18.69 12.47
CA ASP A 187 4.15 19.56 13.05
C ASP A 187 2.78 18.88 13.09
N LYS A 188 2.52 17.97 12.18
CA LYS A 188 1.26 17.20 12.06
C LYS A 188 1.49 15.88 11.34
N ALA A 189 0.52 14.95 11.45
CA ALA A 189 0.52 13.73 10.68
C ALA A 189 0.32 14.07 9.19
N LYS A 190 1.39 13.96 8.40
CA LYS A 190 1.44 14.18 6.95
C LYS A 190 2.54 13.35 6.33
N GLY A 191 2.42 13.06 5.04
CA GLY A 191 3.43 12.35 4.29
C GLY A 191 3.37 10.82 4.47
N VAL A 192 4.36 10.16 3.90
CA VAL A 192 4.50 8.70 3.86
C VAL A 192 5.85 8.30 4.43
N LEU A 193 5.85 7.53 5.51
CA LEU A 193 7.05 7.09 6.22
C LEU A 193 7.75 5.96 5.47
N VAL A 194 9.04 6.12 5.21
CA VAL A 194 9.93 5.07 4.72
C VAL A 194 10.34 4.17 5.89
N GLN A 195 9.86 2.92 5.88
CA GLN A 195 10.15 1.92 6.89
C GLN A 195 11.40 1.09 6.57
N ASP A 196 11.64 0.85 5.27
CA ASP A 196 12.79 0.09 4.81
C ASP A 196 13.21 0.57 3.42
N VAL A 197 14.48 0.40 3.08
CA VAL A 197 15.07 0.75 1.78
C VAL A 197 15.78 -0.48 1.23
N LEU A 198 15.33 -0.96 0.08
CA LEU A 198 15.91 -2.11 -0.60
C LEU A 198 17.32 -1.77 -1.09
N ALA A 199 18.32 -2.49 -0.62
CA ALA A 199 19.70 -2.33 -1.06
C ALA A 199 19.83 -2.48 -2.60
N GLY A 200 20.48 -1.53 -3.25
CA GLY A 200 20.59 -1.44 -4.71
C GLY A 200 19.29 -1.04 -5.41
N GLY A 201 18.23 -0.69 -4.66
CA GLY A 201 17.00 -0.10 -5.18
C GLY A 201 17.18 1.35 -5.65
N ALA A 202 16.19 1.91 -6.32
CA ALA A 202 16.22 3.30 -6.79
C ALA A 202 16.26 4.31 -5.62
N GLY A 203 15.60 3.99 -4.51
CA GLY A 203 15.62 4.79 -3.28
C GLY A 203 16.98 4.79 -2.61
N ASP A 204 17.66 3.64 -2.57
CA ASP A 204 19.00 3.50 -2.04
C ASP A 204 20.00 4.32 -2.85
N ASP A 205 19.98 4.21 -4.19
CA ASP A 205 20.81 5.01 -5.09
C ASP A 205 20.59 6.52 -4.92
N ALA A 206 19.34 6.93 -4.62
CA ALA A 206 18.98 8.33 -4.35
C ALA A 206 19.33 8.78 -2.93
N GLY A 207 19.79 7.86 -2.07
CA GLY A 207 20.13 8.11 -0.68
C GLY A 207 18.92 8.36 0.21
N LEU A 208 17.79 7.69 -0.07
CA LEU A 208 16.67 7.56 0.88
C LEU A 208 17.11 6.72 2.07
N LYS A 209 16.57 6.98 3.22
CA LYS A 209 16.88 6.29 4.47
C LYS A 209 15.61 5.89 5.21
N VAL A 210 15.72 4.88 6.04
CA VAL A 210 14.68 4.55 7.03
C VAL A 210 14.46 5.77 7.91
N GLY A 211 13.20 6.14 8.10
CA GLY A 211 12.81 7.34 8.85
C GLY A 211 12.55 8.59 8.01
N ASP A 212 12.85 8.58 6.73
CA ASP A 212 12.41 9.65 5.83
C ASP A 212 10.88 9.68 5.75
N VAL A 213 10.32 10.86 5.70
CA VAL A 213 8.90 11.03 5.39
C VAL A 213 8.77 11.70 4.03
N ILE A 214 8.22 11.00 3.05
CA ILE A 214 7.97 11.54 1.72
C ILE A 214 6.75 12.45 1.79
N LEU A 215 6.93 13.74 1.51
CA LEU A 215 5.89 14.77 1.57
C LEU A 215 5.22 15.01 0.22
N SER A 216 5.98 14.93 -0.88
CA SER A 216 5.44 15.10 -2.23
C SER A 216 6.24 14.35 -3.28
N VAL A 217 5.59 14.07 -4.41
CA VAL A 217 6.18 13.50 -5.63
C VAL A 217 5.81 14.39 -6.80
N ASN A 218 6.79 14.87 -7.56
CA ASN A 218 6.58 15.78 -8.70
C ASN A 218 5.66 16.96 -8.33
N SER A 219 5.90 17.59 -7.16
CA SER A 219 5.12 18.68 -6.58
C SER A 219 3.69 18.33 -6.16
N LYS A 220 3.24 17.07 -6.29
CA LYS A 220 1.95 16.60 -5.78
C LYS A 220 2.14 16.07 -4.36
N GLU A 221 1.45 16.68 -3.39
CA GLU A 221 1.48 16.20 -1.99
C GLU A 221 0.95 14.76 -1.89
N VAL A 222 1.56 13.99 -0.98
CA VAL A 222 1.14 12.63 -0.65
C VAL A 222 1.00 12.51 0.86
N ASN A 223 -0.15 12.00 1.32
CA ASN A 223 -0.46 11.85 2.74
C ASN A 223 -0.82 10.40 3.12
N ALA A 224 -0.87 9.51 2.13
CA ALA A 224 -1.13 8.10 2.32
C ALA A 224 -0.23 7.25 1.40
N ALA A 225 0.14 6.06 1.85
CA ALA A 225 1.02 5.15 1.12
C ALA A 225 0.45 4.75 -0.25
N ASN A 226 -0.87 4.56 -0.35
CA ASN A 226 -1.53 4.23 -1.61
C ASN A 226 -1.52 5.39 -2.63
N GLU A 227 -1.49 6.65 -2.18
CA GLU A 227 -1.32 7.81 -3.07
C GLU A 227 0.08 7.79 -3.71
N LEU A 228 1.12 7.59 -2.88
CA LEU A 228 2.49 7.43 -3.35
C LEU A 228 2.61 6.25 -4.31
N GLN A 229 2.06 5.08 -3.95
CA GLN A 229 2.06 3.88 -4.80
C GLN A 229 1.39 4.14 -6.15
N THR A 230 0.29 4.87 -6.17
CA THR A 230 -0.43 5.21 -7.40
C THR A 230 0.40 6.09 -8.32
N ILE A 231 1.03 7.15 -7.77
CA ILE A 231 1.86 8.07 -8.55
C ILE A 231 3.07 7.32 -9.12
N ILE A 232 3.80 6.59 -8.29
CA ILE A 232 4.99 5.85 -8.72
C ILE A 232 4.63 4.70 -9.67
N GLY A 233 3.56 3.96 -9.38
CA GLY A 233 3.09 2.85 -10.21
C GLY A 233 2.56 3.26 -11.59
N SER A 234 2.29 4.55 -11.80
CA SER A 234 1.97 5.12 -13.12
C SER A 234 3.20 5.51 -13.94
N GLN A 235 4.39 5.52 -13.33
CA GLN A 235 5.66 5.84 -13.99
C GLN A 235 6.36 4.57 -14.50
N ARG A 236 7.34 4.74 -15.37
CA ARG A 236 8.11 3.65 -15.98
C ARG A 236 9.50 3.53 -15.38
N PRO A 237 10.14 2.35 -15.49
CA PRO A 237 11.57 2.26 -15.20
C PRO A 237 12.36 3.21 -16.09
N GLY A 238 13.30 3.95 -15.48
CA GLY A 238 14.08 5.01 -16.10
C GLY A 238 13.49 6.41 -15.98
N ASP A 239 12.21 6.55 -15.64
CA ASP A 239 11.64 7.88 -15.35
C ASP A 239 12.27 8.43 -14.07
N ILE A 240 12.46 9.76 -14.05
CA ILE A 240 12.96 10.49 -12.90
C ILE A 240 11.79 11.14 -12.18
N VAL A 241 11.70 10.92 -10.88
CA VAL A 241 10.72 11.58 -10.02
C VAL A 241 11.41 12.47 -9.01
N ASP A 242 10.85 13.66 -8.81
CA ASP A 242 11.30 14.61 -7.79
C ASP A 242 10.52 14.32 -6.49
N LEU A 243 11.24 13.92 -5.45
CA LEU A 243 10.67 13.70 -4.12
C LEU A 243 11.05 14.85 -3.20
N LYS A 244 10.09 15.39 -2.47
CA LYS A 244 10.36 16.20 -1.29
C LYS A 244 10.20 15.31 -0.07
N ILE A 245 11.27 15.19 0.72
CA ILE A 245 11.29 14.38 1.95
C ILE A 245 11.53 15.25 3.17
N PHE A 246 11.05 14.81 4.33
CA PHE A 246 11.41 15.36 5.61
C PHE A 246 12.36 14.38 6.33
N ARG A 247 13.50 14.88 6.78
CA ARG A 247 14.53 14.14 7.50
C ARG A 247 15.16 15.03 8.54
N ASP A 248 15.19 14.62 9.80
CA ASP A 248 15.89 15.30 10.91
C ASP A 248 15.53 16.79 11.02
N GLY A 249 14.25 17.12 10.93
CA GLY A 249 13.74 18.49 11.06
C GLY A 249 13.83 19.33 9.79
N ASN A 250 14.34 18.79 8.68
CA ASN A 250 14.57 19.53 7.43
C ASN A 250 13.82 18.91 6.25
N GLU A 251 13.32 19.75 5.36
CA GLU A 251 12.84 19.32 4.05
C GLU A 251 14.02 19.22 3.07
N ILE A 252 14.10 18.12 2.33
CA ILE A 252 15.19 17.82 1.40
C ILE A 252 14.59 17.37 0.07
N ASP A 253 15.07 17.91 -1.02
CA ASP A 253 14.68 17.46 -2.37
C ASP A 253 15.61 16.30 -2.82
N LYS A 254 15.00 15.27 -3.40
CA LYS A 254 15.67 14.08 -3.93
C LYS A 254 15.17 13.77 -5.33
N LYS A 255 16.08 13.49 -6.24
CA LYS A 255 15.76 12.95 -7.56
C LYS A 255 15.96 11.43 -7.54
N VAL A 256 14.93 10.69 -7.90
CA VAL A 256 14.95 9.24 -7.92
C VAL A 256 14.71 8.73 -9.34
N THR A 257 15.69 8.05 -9.91
CA THR A 257 15.53 7.34 -11.19
C THR A 257 14.91 5.98 -10.91
N LEU A 258 13.66 5.77 -11.31
CA LEU A 258 12.91 4.56 -11.02
C LEU A 258 13.54 3.34 -11.70
N LYS A 259 13.56 2.21 -10.99
CA LYS A 259 14.06 0.92 -11.48
C LYS A 259 12.91 -0.04 -11.73
N PRO A 260 13.07 -1.06 -12.61
CA PRO A 260 12.11 -2.15 -12.69
C PRO A 260 12.11 -2.95 -11.38
N ARG A 261 10.99 -3.58 -11.06
CA ARG A 261 10.92 -4.52 -9.93
C ARG A 261 11.83 -5.71 -10.21
N SER A 262 12.76 -6.02 -9.31
CA SER A 262 13.52 -7.27 -9.36
C SER A 262 12.65 -8.41 -8.82
N GLU A 263 12.57 -9.52 -9.53
CA GLU A 263 11.78 -10.70 -9.12
C GLU A 263 12.30 -11.37 -7.82
N SER A 264 13.50 -11.00 -7.37
CA SER A 264 14.13 -11.53 -6.14
C SER A 264 13.48 -11.06 -4.84
N SER A 265 12.51 -10.15 -4.86
CA SER A 265 11.88 -9.57 -3.66
C SER A 265 10.62 -10.29 -3.19
N ASN A 266 10.32 -11.49 -3.68
CA ASN A 266 9.22 -12.33 -3.17
C ASN A 266 9.63 -13.09 -1.90
N GLN A 267 10.08 -12.38 -0.85
CA GLN A 267 10.08 -12.96 0.49
C GLN A 267 8.70 -12.68 1.11
N THR A 268 7.82 -13.67 0.95
CA THR A 268 6.59 -13.78 1.72
C THR A 268 6.95 -13.82 3.20
N ALA A 269 6.51 -12.81 3.94
CA ALA A 269 6.53 -12.87 5.39
C ALA A 269 5.65 -14.04 5.84
N GLN A 270 6.24 -15.20 6.06
CA GLN A 270 5.60 -16.28 6.79
C GLN A 270 5.62 -15.90 8.26
N ASN A 271 4.44 -15.69 8.83
CA ASN A 271 4.23 -15.61 10.27
C ASN A 271 4.57 -16.96 10.90
N THR A 272 5.84 -17.18 11.20
CA THR A 272 6.25 -18.27 12.06
C THR A 272 6.22 -17.76 13.51
N THR A 273 5.28 -18.26 14.27
CA THR A 273 5.24 -18.08 15.73
C THR A 273 6.50 -18.75 16.32
N PRO A 274 7.38 -18.03 17.01
CA PRO A 274 8.55 -18.63 17.62
C PRO A 274 8.12 -19.55 18.76
N LYS A 275 8.70 -20.74 18.78
CA LYS A 275 8.60 -21.68 19.90
C LYS A 275 9.46 -21.16 21.03
N ASN A 276 8.89 -20.97 22.23
CA ASN A 276 9.60 -20.60 23.44
C ASN A 276 10.78 -21.53 23.68
N GLU A 277 11.99 -21.03 23.50
CA GLU A 277 13.20 -21.58 24.13
C GLU A 277 13.49 -20.71 25.35
N ASN A 278 13.54 -21.31 26.53
CA ASN A 278 13.96 -20.64 27.76
C ASN A 278 15.42 -20.21 27.61
N LEU A 279 15.62 -18.96 27.29
CA LEU A 279 16.92 -18.32 27.25
C LEU A 279 17.17 -17.74 28.67
N ASP A 280 18.06 -18.38 29.43
CA ASP A 280 18.63 -17.84 30.69
C ASP A 280 19.55 -16.64 30.32
N LEU A 281 18.96 -15.49 30.05
CA LEU A 281 19.66 -14.25 29.70
C LEU A 281 19.30 -13.18 30.73
N ASN A 282 20.26 -12.30 31.06
CA ASN A 282 20.00 -11.09 31.83
C ASN A 282 18.85 -10.33 31.20
N SER A 283 17.69 -10.33 31.83
CA SER A 283 16.50 -9.65 31.35
C SER A 283 16.12 -8.47 32.25
N LYS A 284 15.60 -7.40 31.68
CA LYS A 284 15.09 -6.25 32.42
C LYS A 284 13.71 -5.86 31.90
N SER A 285 12.78 -5.65 32.84
CA SER A 285 11.44 -5.17 32.53
C SER A 285 11.34 -3.65 32.65
N PHE A 286 10.66 -3.05 31.69
CA PHE A 286 10.41 -1.61 31.58
C PHE A 286 8.90 -1.40 31.56
N GLU A 287 8.33 -1.20 32.75
CA GLU A 287 6.87 -1.07 32.93
C GLU A 287 6.30 0.14 32.20
N SER A 288 7.05 1.24 32.13
CA SER A 288 6.62 2.50 31.48
C SER A 288 6.36 2.37 29.96
N ILE A 289 6.80 1.28 29.34
CA ILE A 289 6.54 0.98 27.94
C ILE A 289 6.03 -0.45 27.74
N GLY A 290 5.89 -1.23 28.82
CA GLY A 290 5.37 -2.60 28.79
C GLY A 290 6.27 -3.61 28.06
N LEU A 291 7.61 -3.44 28.13
CA LEU A 291 8.58 -4.35 27.50
C LEU A 291 9.45 -5.05 28.52
N THR A 292 9.77 -6.32 28.24
CA THR A 292 10.90 -7.02 28.85
C THR A 292 11.91 -7.31 27.75
N VAL A 293 13.14 -6.84 27.95
CA VAL A 293 14.24 -7.05 27.00
C VAL A 293 15.39 -7.81 27.63
N THR A 294 16.20 -8.42 26.80
CA THR A 294 17.38 -9.19 27.19
C THR A 294 18.57 -8.86 26.29
N GLU A 295 19.78 -9.09 26.81
CA GLU A 295 21.02 -8.92 26.05
C GLU A 295 21.07 -9.86 24.84
N LEU A 296 21.76 -9.41 23.79
CA LEU A 296 22.02 -10.24 22.61
C LEU A 296 23.21 -11.17 22.89
N ASN A 297 22.97 -12.48 22.85
CA ASN A 297 24.04 -13.46 22.77
C ASN A 297 24.56 -13.64 21.35
N SER A 298 25.61 -14.44 21.15
CA SER A 298 26.21 -14.70 19.83
C SER A 298 25.23 -15.27 18.82
N ASP A 299 24.31 -16.13 19.28
CA ASP A 299 23.33 -16.78 18.42
C ASP A 299 22.27 -15.78 17.91
N LEU A 300 21.77 -14.92 18.82
CA LEU A 300 20.84 -13.85 18.46
C LEU A 300 21.50 -12.83 17.53
N LYS A 301 22.75 -12.43 17.79
CA LYS A 301 23.51 -11.53 16.90
C LYS A 301 23.63 -12.11 15.50
N SER A 302 24.00 -13.37 15.37
CA SER A 302 24.06 -14.06 14.08
C SER A 302 22.71 -14.20 13.43
N LYS A 303 21.68 -14.61 14.19
CA LYS A 303 20.31 -14.83 13.71
C LYS A 303 19.67 -13.58 13.14
N PHE A 304 19.90 -12.42 13.76
CA PHE A 304 19.36 -11.13 13.34
C PHE A 304 20.32 -10.32 12.47
N SER A 305 21.56 -10.80 12.26
CA SER A 305 22.63 -10.09 11.55
C SER A 305 22.81 -8.68 12.13
N VAL A 306 23.05 -8.60 13.44
CA VAL A 306 23.29 -7.35 14.19
C VAL A 306 24.49 -7.54 15.13
N ASP A 307 25.24 -6.46 15.31
CA ASP A 307 26.35 -6.45 16.27
C ASP A 307 25.89 -6.05 17.67
N ASN A 308 24.89 -5.15 17.75
CA ASN A 308 24.41 -4.51 18.96
C ASN A 308 22.88 -4.46 19.00
N GLY A 309 22.31 -4.17 20.17
CA GLY A 309 20.88 -4.04 20.38
C GLY A 309 20.38 -4.82 21.58
N VAL A 310 19.08 -4.80 21.82
CA VAL A 310 18.39 -5.58 22.84
C VAL A 310 17.26 -6.41 22.22
N TYR A 311 17.15 -7.67 22.65
CA TYR A 311 16.12 -8.58 22.16
C TYR A 311 14.84 -8.41 23.00
N ILE A 312 13.68 -8.29 22.36
CA ILE A 312 12.38 -8.24 23.04
C ILE A 312 11.99 -9.66 23.44
N GLN A 313 12.11 -9.96 24.73
CA GLN A 313 11.74 -11.25 25.31
C GLN A 313 10.22 -11.37 25.50
N SER A 314 9.56 -10.29 25.92
CA SER A 314 8.10 -10.25 26.03
C SER A 314 7.55 -8.83 25.92
N VAL A 315 6.28 -8.75 25.52
CA VAL A 315 5.52 -7.50 25.47
C VAL A 315 4.23 -7.68 26.27
N LYS A 316 3.99 -6.79 27.22
CA LYS A 316 2.78 -6.80 28.04
C LYS A 316 1.55 -6.58 27.16
N ARG A 317 0.59 -7.50 27.21
CA ARG A 317 -0.67 -7.37 26.46
C ARG A 317 -1.42 -6.11 26.89
N PHE A 318 -1.98 -5.41 25.91
CA PHE A 318 -2.71 -4.14 26.10
C PHE A 318 -1.82 -2.97 26.58
N SER A 319 -0.49 -3.06 26.46
CA SER A 319 0.40 -1.91 26.59
C SER A 319 0.46 -1.14 25.29
N GLU A 320 0.88 0.11 25.36
CA GLU A 320 1.12 0.95 24.17
C GLU A 320 2.10 0.25 23.20
N ALA A 321 3.18 -0.34 23.69
CA ALA A 321 4.13 -1.10 22.86
C ALA A 321 3.46 -2.24 22.10
N PHE A 322 2.54 -2.97 22.77
CA PHE A 322 1.79 -4.05 22.12
C PHE A 322 0.85 -3.51 21.04
N ASP A 323 0.10 -2.45 21.33
CA ASP A 323 -0.86 -1.86 20.40
C ASP A 323 -0.15 -1.23 19.19
N ARG A 324 1.06 -0.72 19.39
CA ARG A 324 1.92 -0.17 18.33
C ARG A 324 2.64 -1.21 17.48
N GLY A 325 2.52 -2.49 17.83
CA GLY A 325 3.03 -3.59 17.02
C GLY A 325 4.40 -4.10 17.42
N LEU A 326 4.94 -3.69 18.59
CA LEU A 326 6.08 -4.39 19.16
C LEU A 326 5.65 -5.80 19.58
N ARG A 327 6.49 -6.77 19.33
CA ARG A 327 6.25 -8.19 19.61
C ARG A 327 7.51 -8.83 20.15
N GLU A 328 7.32 -9.91 20.90
CA GLU A 328 8.39 -10.86 21.21
C GLU A 328 9.09 -11.30 19.92
N GLY A 329 10.40 -11.47 19.97
CA GLY A 329 11.15 -11.93 18.82
C GLY A 329 11.68 -10.81 17.90
N LEU A 330 11.59 -9.56 18.29
CA LEU A 330 12.23 -8.43 17.61
C LEU A 330 13.50 -8.00 18.34
N VAL A 331 14.43 -7.38 17.62
CA VAL A 331 15.61 -6.73 18.20
C VAL A 331 15.47 -5.22 18.04
N ILE A 332 15.57 -4.49 19.15
CA ILE A 332 15.67 -3.02 19.12
C ILE A 332 17.14 -2.67 18.91
N ILE A 333 17.43 -1.98 17.80
CA ILE A 333 18.81 -1.58 17.44
C ILE A 333 19.04 -0.09 17.68
N GLU A 334 17.96 0.71 17.76
CA GLU A 334 18.04 2.17 17.95
C GLU A 334 16.80 2.65 18.70
N ALA A 335 16.96 3.63 19.59
CA ALA A 335 15.89 4.35 20.25
C ALA A 335 16.17 5.85 20.16
N ASP A 336 15.21 6.66 19.68
CA ASP A 336 15.35 8.11 19.46
C ASP A 336 16.62 8.49 18.72
N LYS A 337 16.96 7.77 17.64
CA LYS A 337 18.15 7.98 16.80
C LYS A 337 19.48 7.69 17.52
N GLN A 338 19.45 7.08 18.70
CA GLN A 338 20.64 6.61 19.40
C GLN A 338 20.76 5.09 19.26
N GLU A 339 21.91 4.63 18.79
CA GLU A 339 22.18 3.20 18.69
C GLU A 339 22.15 2.57 20.08
N ILE A 340 21.59 1.36 20.19
CA ILE A 340 21.53 0.60 21.43
C ILE A 340 22.63 -0.44 21.42
N SER A 341 23.59 -0.31 22.34
CA SER A 341 24.66 -1.30 22.53
C SER A 341 24.24 -2.45 23.45
N ASP A 342 23.48 -2.12 24.50
CA ASP A 342 23.14 -3.04 25.60
C ASP A 342 21.89 -2.53 26.38
N ILE A 343 21.48 -3.32 27.39
CA ILE A 343 20.34 -2.96 28.27
C ILE A 343 20.62 -1.68 29.07
N SER A 344 21.86 -1.41 29.44
CA SER A 344 22.19 -0.21 30.24
C SER A 344 21.97 1.06 29.46
N GLN A 345 22.39 1.09 28.20
CA GLN A 345 22.15 2.23 27.31
C GLN A 345 20.66 2.37 27.00
N PHE A 346 19.94 1.26 26.74
CA PHE A 346 18.50 1.26 26.56
C PHE A 346 17.78 1.85 27.78
N ASN A 347 18.19 1.44 28.99
CA ASN A 347 17.68 1.98 30.25
C ASN A 347 17.90 3.51 30.37
N SER A 348 19.12 3.96 30.07
CA SER A 348 19.48 5.38 30.20
C SER A 348 18.62 6.26 29.29
N ILE A 349 18.30 5.80 28.09
CA ILE A 349 17.41 6.53 27.16
C ILE A 349 16.00 6.62 27.75
N LEU A 350 15.49 5.52 28.33
CA LEU A 350 14.14 5.48 28.91
C LEU A 350 14.03 6.31 30.21
N GLU A 351 15.06 6.30 31.05
CA GLU A 351 15.10 7.12 32.28
C GLU A 351 15.05 8.63 31.98
N GLY A 352 15.49 9.04 30.79
CA GLY A 352 15.38 10.44 30.32
C GLY A 352 13.99 10.84 29.84
N LYS A 353 12.99 9.95 29.90
CA LYS A 353 11.64 10.17 29.37
C LYS A 353 10.62 10.30 30.49
N SER A 354 9.65 11.15 30.24
CA SER A 354 8.49 11.38 31.09
C SER A 354 7.23 10.73 30.49
N LYS A 355 6.23 10.51 31.32
CA LYS A 355 4.91 10.05 30.85
C LYS A 355 4.37 11.01 29.77
N GLY A 356 3.91 10.43 28.64
CA GLY A 356 3.41 11.15 27.48
C GLY A 356 4.49 11.52 26.45
N ASP A 357 5.77 11.25 26.75
CA ASP A 357 6.82 11.37 25.74
C ASP A 357 6.73 10.24 24.71
N ILE A 358 7.11 10.54 23.49
CA ILE A 358 7.18 9.54 22.41
C ILE A 358 8.62 9.10 22.22
N ILE A 359 8.83 7.78 22.14
CA ILE A 359 10.11 7.17 21.78
C ILE A 359 9.94 6.47 20.45
N VAL A 360 10.85 6.72 19.52
CA VAL A 360 10.87 6.02 18.22
C VAL A 360 11.90 4.91 18.27
N PHE A 361 11.44 3.67 18.26
CA PHE A 361 12.28 2.49 18.18
C PHE A 361 12.52 2.08 16.73
N LYS A 362 13.77 1.77 16.41
CA LYS A 362 14.13 1.07 15.17
C LYS A 362 14.36 -0.40 15.53
N VAL A 363 13.49 -1.24 15.00
CA VAL A 363 13.49 -2.67 15.32
C VAL A 363 13.83 -3.49 14.09
N LYS A 364 14.49 -4.63 14.31
CA LYS A 364 14.85 -5.57 13.25
C LYS A 364 14.17 -6.91 13.50
N THR A 365 13.63 -7.48 12.44
CA THR A 365 13.02 -8.83 12.42
C THR A 365 14.06 -9.87 12.03
N GLN A 366 13.77 -11.13 12.23
CA GLN A 366 14.67 -12.24 11.89
C GLN A 366 14.91 -12.37 10.38
N ASP A 367 13.95 -12.00 9.54
CA ASP A 367 14.06 -11.96 8.09
C ASP A 367 14.79 -10.71 7.57
N GLY A 368 15.34 -9.89 8.49
CA GLY A 368 16.17 -8.73 8.17
C GLY A 368 15.43 -7.44 7.92
N LEU A 369 14.09 -7.43 7.97
CA LEU A 369 13.31 -6.22 7.81
C LEU A 369 13.53 -5.24 8.96
N VAL A 370 13.66 -3.97 8.65
CA VAL A 370 13.78 -2.89 9.63
C VAL A 370 12.46 -2.12 9.68
N ARG A 371 12.00 -1.77 10.90
CA ARG A 371 10.77 -1.00 11.10
C ARG A 371 10.99 0.08 12.15
N LEU A 372 10.36 1.23 11.94
CA LEU A 372 10.23 2.28 12.94
C LEU A 372 8.87 2.15 13.66
N ILE A 373 8.90 2.16 14.97
CA ILE A 373 7.72 2.05 15.82
C ILE A 373 7.81 3.15 16.90
N ALA A 374 6.85 4.07 16.87
CA ALA A 374 6.72 5.11 17.88
C ALA A 374 5.84 4.61 19.03
N VAL A 375 6.33 4.69 20.25
CA VAL A 375 5.67 4.25 21.49
C VAL A 375 5.60 5.42 22.45
N GLU A 376 4.44 5.66 23.07
CA GLU A 376 4.25 6.64 24.11
C GLU A 376 4.58 6.03 25.48
N VAL A 377 5.29 6.76 26.31
CA VAL A 377 5.62 6.35 27.69
C VAL A 377 4.37 6.51 28.55
N GLU A 378 3.94 5.43 29.21
CA GLU A 378 2.74 5.35 30.06
C GLU A 378 2.95 5.88 31.50
#